data_b8cd119df385fccef605a8ff2ffca2af
#
_entry.id   b8cd119df385fccef605a8ff2ffca2af
#
_cell.length_a   1.000
_cell.length_b   1.000
_cell.length_c   1.000
_cell.angle_alpha   90.00
_cell.angle_beta   90.00
_cell.angle_gamma   90.00
#
_symmetry.space_group_name_H-M   'P 1'
#
loop_
_entity.id
_entity.type
_entity.pdbx_description
1 polymer ?
#
loop_
_entity_poly.entity_id
_entity_poly.type
_entity_poly.pdbx_seq_one_letter_code
_entity_poly.pdbx_strand_id
1 'polypeptide(L)'
;DFLLPLSLSLTSSSNQIFLLNKDANFIRSAYPDASTEGVPKYYGIFTSDTFIIGPTPNADFVTELHYYYEPASIVDASPSWLGTNADTVLLYGSLVEAYTYMKGDADMMQLYQQRYKEALDLLKIQVESRMNVDEYRNGMIRMIS
;
A
#
# COMPACT_ATOMS: atom_id res chain seq x y z
N ASP A 1 -5.98 -0.61 9.24
CA ASP A 1 -5.49 0.35 8.24
C ASP A 1 -4.32 -0.18 7.39
N PHE A 2 -3.54 -1.16 7.87
CA PHE A 2 -2.44 -1.80 7.15
C PHE A 2 -2.97 -2.84 6.16
N LEU A 3 -2.53 -2.73 4.88
CA LEU A 3 -2.89 -3.72 3.84
C LEU A 3 -1.67 -4.56 3.43
N LEU A 4 -0.62 -3.91 2.94
CA LEU A 4 0.54 -4.60 2.38
C LEU A 4 1.80 -3.76 2.56
N PRO A 5 2.93 -4.32 3.04
CA PRO A 5 4.18 -3.60 3.11
C PRO A 5 4.80 -3.43 1.72
N LEU A 6 5.31 -2.24 1.44
CA LEU A 6 6.12 -1.95 0.26
C LEU A 6 7.60 -2.14 0.56
N SER A 7 8.07 -1.53 1.63
CA SER A 7 9.45 -1.64 2.09
C SER A 7 9.56 -1.39 3.59
N LEU A 8 10.52 -2.06 4.20
CA LEU A 8 10.91 -1.83 5.59
C LEU A 8 12.39 -1.50 5.62
N SER A 9 12.76 -0.41 6.27
CA SER A 9 14.14 -0.01 6.46
C SER A 9 14.44 0.25 7.94
N LEU A 10 15.70 0.12 8.29
CA LEU A 10 16.26 0.42 9.60
C LEU A 10 17.28 1.53 9.46
N THR A 11 17.28 2.47 10.40
CA THR A 11 18.33 3.47 10.51
C THR A 11 19.34 3.04 11.56
N SER A 12 20.58 2.85 11.13
CA SER A 12 21.71 2.55 11.99
C SER A 12 22.81 3.59 11.79
N SER A 13 23.14 4.35 12.82
CA SER A 13 24.25 5.33 12.81
C SER A 13 24.28 6.24 11.58
N SER A 14 23.14 6.79 11.17
CA SER A 14 22.92 7.63 9.99
C SER A 14 22.86 6.89 8.64
N ASN A 15 23.00 5.59 8.61
CA ASN A 15 22.81 4.80 7.38
C ASN A 15 21.45 4.12 7.41
N GLN A 16 20.74 4.21 6.28
CA GLN A 16 19.47 3.51 6.08
C GLN A 16 19.74 2.15 5.43
N ILE A 17 19.26 1.09 6.07
CA ILE A 17 19.42 -0.30 5.63
C ILE A 17 18.03 -0.84 5.25
N PHE A 18 17.84 -1.18 3.99
CA PHE A 18 16.60 -1.78 3.53
C PHE A 18 16.60 -3.29 3.77
N LEU A 19 15.55 -3.79 4.41
CA LEU A 19 15.39 -5.21 4.66
C LEU A 19 14.75 -5.89 3.45
N LEU A 20 15.14 -7.13 3.19
CA LEU A 20 14.54 -7.95 2.14
C LEU A 20 13.29 -8.65 2.67
N ASN A 21 12.19 -8.53 1.94
CA ASN A 21 10.96 -9.26 2.24
C ASN A 21 11.17 -10.75 1.96
N LYS A 22 10.89 -11.60 2.95
CA LYS A 22 10.98 -13.06 2.88
C LYS A 22 9.80 -13.71 3.61
N ASP A 23 9.51 -14.95 3.26
CA ASP A 23 8.53 -15.74 3.98
C ASP A 23 8.97 -15.98 5.45
N ALA A 24 7.99 -15.99 6.37
CA ALA A 24 8.25 -16.18 7.79
C ALA A 24 8.97 -17.51 8.09
N ASN A 25 8.65 -18.58 7.32
CA ASN A 25 9.30 -19.89 7.49
C ASN A 25 10.76 -19.83 7.04
N PHE A 26 11.08 -19.08 5.98
CA PHE A 26 12.46 -18.84 5.58
C PHE A 26 13.26 -18.19 6.71
N ILE A 27 12.72 -17.13 7.32
CA ILE A 27 13.41 -16.42 8.40
C ILE A 27 13.63 -17.32 9.61
N ARG A 28 12.63 -18.12 9.98
CA ARG A 28 12.73 -19.09 11.08
C ARG A 28 13.73 -20.22 10.79
N SER A 29 13.81 -20.65 9.53
CA SER A 29 14.77 -21.69 9.13
C SER A 29 16.20 -21.14 9.07
N ALA A 30 16.37 -19.89 8.64
CA ALA A 30 17.67 -19.25 8.57
C ALA A 30 18.21 -18.86 9.97
N TYR A 31 17.30 -18.52 10.88
CA TYR A 31 17.62 -18.09 12.25
C TYR A 31 16.74 -18.87 13.25
N PRO A 32 17.01 -20.18 13.44
CA PRO A 32 16.22 -21.01 14.34
C PRO A 32 16.41 -20.66 15.80
N ASP A 33 17.55 -20.07 16.14
CA ASP A 33 17.89 -19.67 17.49
C ASP A 33 17.68 -18.14 17.63
N ALA A 34 16.73 -17.77 18.50
CA ALA A 34 16.42 -16.38 18.80
C ALA A 34 17.57 -15.62 19.50
N SER A 35 18.54 -16.37 20.08
CA SER A 35 19.74 -15.78 20.69
C SER A 35 20.78 -15.31 19.64
N THR A 36 20.58 -15.66 18.36
CA THR A 36 21.44 -15.16 17.28
C THR A 36 21.09 -13.70 16.99
N GLU A 37 21.85 -12.81 17.60
CA GLU A 37 21.67 -11.37 17.46
C GLU A 37 22.52 -10.78 16.34
N GLY A 38 22.02 -9.71 15.73
CA GLY A 38 22.75 -8.99 14.69
C GLY A 38 21.93 -7.85 14.08
N VAL A 39 22.50 -7.18 13.09
CA VAL A 39 21.76 -6.20 12.30
C VAL A 39 20.77 -6.94 11.42
N PRO A 40 19.46 -6.67 11.51
CA PRO A 40 18.44 -7.34 10.72
C PRO A 40 18.67 -7.16 9.22
N LYS A 41 18.38 -8.22 8.45
CA LYS A 41 18.53 -8.26 7.00
C LYS A 41 17.23 -8.63 6.28
N TYR A 42 16.36 -9.35 6.98
CA TYR A 42 15.12 -9.88 6.42
C TYR A 42 13.93 -9.49 7.29
N TYR A 43 12.79 -9.31 6.65
CA TYR A 43 11.51 -9.18 7.32
C TYR A 43 10.45 -10.00 6.60
N GLY A 44 9.42 -10.40 7.30
CA GLY A 44 8.28 -11.10 6.72
C GLY A 44 7.01 -10.81 7.50
N ILE A 45 5.87 -10.95 6.84
CA ILE A 45 4.56 -10.86 7.50
C ILE A 45 4.34 -12.15 8.27
N PHE A 46 4.06 -12.03 9.57
CA PHE A 46 3.78 -13.18 10.42
C PHE A 46 2.27 -13.32 10.70
N THR A 47 1.62 -12.21 11.03
CA THR A 47 0.16 -12.10 11.15
C THR A 47 -0.30 -10.84 10.42
N SER A 48 -1.60 -10.54 10.42
CA SER A 48 -2.16 -9.33 9.80
C SER A 48 -1.54 -8.02 10.28
N ASP A 49 -0.96 -8.01 11.48
CA ASP A 49 -0.47 -6.81 12.18
C ASP A 49 0.94 -6.97 12.77
N THR A 50 1.61 -8.12 12.54
CA THR A 50 2.94 -8.37 13.09
C THR A 50 3.94 -8.80 12.01
N PHE A 51 5.18 -8.31 12.15
CA PHE A 51 6.30 -8.71 11.32
C PHE A 51 7.27 -9.59 12.11
N ILE A 52 7.86 -10.55 11.42
CA ILE A 52 9.04 -11.25 11.90
C ILE A 52 10.28 -10.64 11.23
N ILE A 53 11.32 -10.43 11.99
CA ILE A 53 12.59 -9.84 11.54
C ILE A 53 13.72 -10.84 11.84
N GLY A 54 14.68 -10.93 10.98
CA GLY A 54 15.83 -11.81 11.16
C GLY A 54 17.15 -11.24 10.62
N PRO A 55 18.27 -11.47 11.35
CA PRO A 55 18.40 -12.00 12.71
C PRO A 55 17.76 -11.12 13.80
N THR A 56 17.75 -11.61 15.05
CA THR A 56 17.25 -10.82 16.19
C THR A 56 18.06 -9.52 16.32
N PRO A 57 17.42 -8.34 16.43
CA PRO A 57 18.14 -7.07 16.56
C PRO A 57 19.07 -7.06 17.76
N ASN A 58 20.33 -6.66 17.56
CA ASN A 58 21.33 -6.52 18.63
C ASN A 58 21.35 -5.12 19.28
N ALA A 59 20.47 -4.23 18.83
CA ALA A 59 20.31 -2.87 19.34
C ALA A 59 18.93 -2.33 19.02
N ASP A 60 18.58 -1.18 19.57
CA ASP A 60 17.39 -0.42 19.19
C ASP A 60 17.63 0.28 17.85
N PHE A 61 16.77 0.02 16.88
CA PHE A 61 16.80 0.64 15.56
C PHE A 61 15.54 1.47 15.33
N VAL A 62 15.72 2.63 14.75
CA VAL A 62 14.58 3.38 14.20
C VAL A 62 14.14 2.71 12.91
N THR A 63 12.86 2.36 12.83
CA THR A 63 12.28 1.68 11.67
C THR A 63 11.41 2.62 10.87
N GLU A 64 11.50 2.51 9.54
CA GLU A 64 10.62 3.20 8.61
C GLU A 64 9.91 2.16 7.75
N LEU A 65 8.58 2.10 7.86
CA LEU A 65 7.73 1.18 7.12
C LEU A 65 6.93 1.96 6.08
N HIS A 66 7.15 1.66 4.81
CA HIS A 66 6.29 2.08 3.72
C HIS A 66 5.27 0.99 3.43
N TYR A 67 3.99 1.33 3.40
CA TYR A 67 2.93 0.35 3.23
C TYR A 67 1.70 0.95 2.54
N TYR A 68 0.92 0.09 1.92
CA TYR A 68 -0.42 0.43 1.50
C TYR A 68 -1.36 0.37 2.70
N TYR A 69 -2.18 1.40 2.85
CA TYR A 69 -3.17 1.45 3.91
C TYR A 69 -4.59 1.50 3.33
N GLU A 70 -5.52 0.96 4.07
CA GLU A 70 -6.94 1.12 3.78
C GLU A 70 -7.38 2.52 4.22
N PRO A 71 -7.90 3.35 3.29
CA PRO A 71 -8.38 4.68 3.67
C PRO A 71 -9.55 4.56 4.63
N ALA A 72 -9.64 5.51 5.57
CA ALA A 72 -10.75 5.56 6.52
C ALA A 72 -12.10 5.63 5.80
N SER A 73 -13.11 4.97 6.40
CA SER A 73 -14.48 5.00 5.88
C SER A 73 -14.97 6.42 5.67
N ILE A 74 -15.68 6.66 4.58
CA ILE A 74 -16.35 7.96 4.31
C ILE A 74 -17.38 8.34 5.38
N VAL A 75 -17.84 7.36 6.16
CA VAL A 75 -18.78 7.59 7.28
C VAL A 75 -18.06 8.18 8.49
N ASP A 76 -16.82 7.72 8.75
CA ASP A 76 -16.06 8.07 9.95
C ASP A 76 -15.11 9.25 9.73
N ALA A 77 -14.65 9.43 8.50
CA ALA A 77 -13.68 10.47 8.13
C ALA A 77 -14.30 11.52 7.21
N SER A 78 -14.32 12.77 7.69
CA SER A 78 -14.69 13.92 6.89
C SER A 78 -13.56 14.96 6.98
N PRO A 79 -12.91 15.32 5.88
CA PRO A 79 -13.06 14.83 4.51
C PRO A 79 -12.32 13.50 4.24
N SER A 80 -12.91 12.59 3.46
CA SER A 80 -12.22 11.38 3.00
C SER A 80 -11.37 11.70 1.76
N TRP A 81 -10.32 10.89 1.50
CA TRP A 81 -9.52 11.01 0.27
C TRP A 81 -10.37 10.85 -1.00
N LEU A 82 -11.30 9.90 -0.99
CA LEU A 82 -12.23 9.66 -2.10
C LEU A 82 -13.14 10.88 -2.34
N GLY A 83 -13.67 11.49 -1.27
CA GLY A 83 -14.50 12.67 -1.39
C GLY A 83 -13.76 13.90 -1.92
N THR A 84 -12.45 13.98 -1.70
CA THR A 84 -11.63 15.11 -2.16
C THR A 84 -11.07 14.91 -3.58
N ASN A 85 -10.71 13.66 -3.94
CA ASN A 85 -9.98 13.37 -5.18
C ASN A 85 -10.78 12.57 -6.21
N ALA A 86 -11.92 12.00 -5.83
CA ALA A 86 -12.72 11.12 -6.67
C ALA A 86 -14.23 11.31 -6.44
N ASP A 87 -14.67 12.55 -6.24
CA ASP A 87 -16.06 12.94 -6.01
C ASP A 87 -17.00 12.45 -7.11
N THR A 88 -16.59 12.56 -8.37
CA THR A 88 -17.35 12.11 -9.54
C THR A 88 -17.53 10.58 -9.55
N VAL A 89 -16.52 9.83 -9.13
CA VAL A 89 -16.61 8.36 -9.00
C VAL A 89 -17.61 7.99 -7.91
N LEU A 90 -17.53 8.66 -6.76
CA LEU A 90 -18.49 8.45 -5.66
C LEU A 90 -19.92 8.79 -6.08
N LEU A 91 -20.11 9.91 -6.78
CA LEU A 91 -21.42 10.35 -7.24
C LEU A 91 -22.05 9.32 -8.16
N TYR A 92 -21.39 8.96 -9.26
CA TYR A 92 -21.96 8.03 -10.22
C TYR A 92 -22.02 6.59 -9.69
N GLY A 93 -21.08 6.17 -8.85
CA GLY A 93 -21.17 4.89 -8.16
C GLY A 93 -22.41 4.80 -7.26
N SER A 94 -22.66 5.83 -6.44
CA SER A 94 -23.87 5.87 -5.62
C SER A 94 -25.17 5.95 -6.41
N LEU A 95 -25.18 6.66 -7.56
CA LEU A 95 -26.34 6.71 -8.44
C LEU A 95 -26.64 5.35 -9.08
N VAL A 96 -25.63 4.59 -9.50
CA VAL A 96 -25.81 3.23 -10.03
C VAL A 96 -26.43 2.32 -8.99
N GLU A 97 -25.92 2.32 -7.75
CA GLU A 97 -26.46 1.54 -6.65
C GLU A 97 -27.89 1.96 -6.28
N ALA A 98 -28.14 3.26 -6.17
CA ALA A 98 -29.47 3.79 -5.87
C ALA A 98 -30.51 3.43 -6.93
N TYR A 99 -30.16 3.55 -8.23
CA TYR A 99 -31.08 3.17 -9.33
C TYR A 99 -31.31 1.67 -9.39
N THR A 100 -30.30 0.86 -9.09
CA THR A 100 -30.45 -0.59 -8.96
C THR A 100 -31.44 -0.94 -7.84
N TYR A 101 -31.30 -0.31 -6.67
CA TYR A 101 -32.18 -0.54 -5.54
C TYR A 101 -33.61 -0.08 -5.81
N MET A 102 -33.81 1.09 -6.42
CA MET A 102 -35.11 1.65 -6.75
C MET A 102 -35.77 1.01 -7.99
N LYS A 103 -35.12 0.07 -8.67
CA LYS A 103 -35.57 -0.49 -9.95
C LYS A 103 -35.87 0.60 -10.98
N GLY A 104 -34.93 1.57 -11.06
CA GLY A 104 -35.06 2.70 -11.96
C GLY A 104 -35.02 2.33 -13.45
N ASP A 105 -35.23 3.34 -14.30
CA ASP A 105 -35.23 3.20 -15.74
C ASP A 105 -33.92 2.64 -16.28
N ALA A 106 -34.00 1.65 -17.18
CA ALA A 106 -32.84 0.95 -17.74
C ALA A 106 -31.89 1.89 -18.51
N ASP A 107 -32.45 2.84 -19.26
CA ASP A 107 -31.68 3.78 -20.08
C ASP A 107 -30.85 4.72 -19.18
N MET A 108 -31.45 5.19 -18.10
CA MET A 108 -30.75 6.03 -17.13
C MET A 108 -29.69 5.24 -16.36
N MET A 109 -29.95 3.98 -16.02
CA MET A 109 -28.96 3.12 -15.38
C MET A 109 -27.76 2.91 -16.31
N GLN A 110 -27.96 2.66 -17.59
CA GLN A 110 -26.88 2.51 -18.55
C GLN A 110 -26.05 3.79 -18.68
N LEU A 111 -26.70 4.96 -18.70
CA LEU A 111 -26.01 6.25 -18.71
C LEU A 111 -25.11 6.42 -17.47
N TYR A 112 -25.63 6.13 -16.26
CA TYR A 112 -24.86 6.25 -15.04
C TYR A 112 -23.70 5.26 -14.97
N GLN A 113 -23.89 4.02 -15.44
CA GLN A 113 -22.81 3.02 -15.56
C GLN A 113 -21.70 3.49 -16.51
N GLN A 114 -22.06 4.08 -17.64
CA GLN A 114 -21.09 4.65 -18.57
C GLN A 114 -20.30 5.79 -17.91
N ARG A 115 -20.98 6.74 -17.27
CA ARG A 115 -20.34 7.86 -16.56
C ARG A 115 -19.44 7.40 -15.42
N TYR A 116 -19.86 6.39 -14.69
CA TYR A 116 -19.05 5.77 -13.64
C TYR A 116 -17.75 5.19 -14.20
N LYS A 117 -17.84 4.46 -15.32
CA LYS A 117 -16.67 3.90 -15.99
C LYS A 117 -15.72 4.97 -16.49
N GLU A 118 -16.23 6.01 -17.14
CA GLU A 118 -15.44 7.17 -17.58
C GLU A 118 -14.71 7.82 -16.40
N ALA A 119 -15.39 8.03 -15.27
CA ALA A 119 -14.81 8.61 -14.06
C ALA A 119 -13.73 7.70 -13.44
N LEU A 120 -13.93 6.38 -13.44
CA LEU A 120 -12.93 5.42 -12.98
C LEU A 120 -11.67 5.43 -13.87
N ASP A 121 -11.84 5.50 -15.17
CA ASP A 121 -10.71 5.50 -16.11
C ASP A 121 -9.88 6.79 -15.95
N LEU A 122 -10.54 7.94 -15.75
CA LEU A 122 -9.85 9.20 -15.43
C LEU A 122 -9.09 9.11 -14.10
N LEU A 123 -9.69 8.53 -13.07
CA LEU A 123 -9.04 8.33 -11.77
C LEU A 123 -7.80 7.43 -11.90
N LYS A 124 -7.88 6.33 -12.67
CA LYS A 124 -6.73 5.45 -12.93
C LYS A 124 -5.58 6.21 -13.59
N ILE A 125 -5.86 6.96 -14.65
CA ILE A 125 -4.85 7.78 -15.34
C ILE A 125 -4.22 8.77 -14.37
N GLN A 126 -5.01 9.42 -13.51
CA GLN A 126 -4.52 10.38 -12.52
C GLN A 126 -3.62 9.72 -11.47
N VAL A 127 -3.96 8.52 -11.00
CA VAL A 127 -3.15 7.76 -10.04
C VAL A 127 -1.87 7.28 -10.70
N GLU A 128 -1.94 6.69 -11.88
CA GLU A 128 -0.79 6.19 -12.63
C GLU A 128 0.21 7.32 -12.97
N SER A 129 -0.28 8.50 -13.34
CA SER A 129 0.58 9.65 -13.62
C SER A 129 1.34 10.16 -12.39
N ARG A 130 0.83 9.90 -11.18
CA ARG A 130 1.52 10.23 -9.91
C ARG A 130 2.50 9.15 -9.47
N MET A 131 2.32 7.92 -9.95
CA MET A 131 3.25 6.81 -9.72
C MET A 131 4.39 6.88 -10.76
N ASN A 132 5.09 8.01 -10.85
CA ASN A 132 6.24 8.15 -11.74
C ASN A 132 7.30 7.13 -11.36
N VAL A 133 7.22 5.95 -11.98
CA VAL A 133 8.29 4.98 -11.97
C VAL A 133 9.34 5.52 -12.94
N ASP A 134 10.53 5.84 -12.45
CA ASP A 134 11.65 6.20 -13.29
C ASP A 134 12.06 4.98 -14.12
N GLU A 135 11.48 4.86 -15.31
CA GLU A 135 11.75 3.75 -16.25
C GLU A 135 13.23 3.70 -16.69
N TYR A 136 13.95 4.81 -16.60
CA TYR A 136 15.36 4.90 -16.94
C TYR A 136 16.31 4.42 -15.84
N ARG A 137 15.81 4.22 -14.62
CA ARG A 137 16.58 3.77 -13.47
C ARG A 137 16.18 2.38 -12.99
N ASN A 138 16.13 1.41 -13.89
CA ASN A 138 15.90 0.01 -13.56
C ASN A 138 16.90 -0.50 -12.48
N GLY A 139 16.67 -0.12 -11.23
CA GLY A 139 17.33 -0.71 -10.07
C GLY A 139 18.86 -0.54 -9.99
N MET A 140 19.49 0.21 -10.87
CA MET A 140 20.92 0.48 -10.78
C MET A 140 21.18 1.64 -9.79
N ILE A 141 21.67 1.29 -8.62
CA ILE A 141 22.23 2.27 -7.67
C ILE A 141 23.49 2.85 -8.33
N ARG A 142 23.42 4.11 -8.75
CA ARG A 142 24.61 4.84 -9.18
C ARG A 142 25.44 5.16 -7.93
N MET A 143 26.54 4.44 -7.73
CA MET A 143 27.53 4.84 -6.75
C MET A 143 28.11 6.17 -7.18
N ILE A 144 27.89 7.21 -6.38
CA ILE A 144 28.58 8.50 -6.54
C ILE A 144 29.97 8.29 -5.96
N SER A 145 30.97 8.28 -6.82
CA SER A 145 32.39 8.31 -6.45
C SER A 145 32.79 9.67 -5.97
#